data_8d1a01f23a83830a85bde5ce6175f817
#
_entry.id   8d1a01f23a83830a85bde5ce6175f817
#
_cell.length_a   1.000
_cell.length_b   1.000
_cell.length_c   1.000
_cell.angle_alpha   90.00
_cell.angle_beta   90.00
_cell.angle_gamma   90.00
#
_symmetry.space_group_name_H-M   'P 1'
#
loop_
_entity.id
_entity.type
_entity.pdbx_description
1 polymer ?
#
loop_
_entity_poly.entity_id
_entity_poly.type
_entity_poly.pdbx_seq_one_letter_code
_entity_poly.pdbx_strand_id
1 'polypeptide(L)'
;NVIKTIQTYAGYHGIELALVPCKDGQTCPDCMKAELAKNDVAGVIVPSINRYGIVEDLTGFAEAIHEEGGIFIEYCDPSALAVLKTPAEWGADIAVGDGQSLGVPMSFGGPYVGFMACRKEYVRKLPGRIVGETRDTQGRRCFCLTLQAREQHIRREKATSNICSNESLMALYVTVYMSLMGPKGLKEVNDRSYAAAHYLHDELLKTGKFAEVFDKPFLKEFVLKPLM
;
A
#
# COMPACT_ATOMS: atom_id res chain seq x y z
N ASN A 1 2.75 -12.64 3.88
CA ASN A 1 1.28 -12.77 4.03
C ASN A 1 0.52 -12.18 2.84
N VAL A 2 0.84 -10.95 2.36
CA VAL A 2 0.15 -10.26 1.24
C VAL A 2 0.03 -11.17 0.01
N ILE A 3 1.13 -11.76 -0.47
CA ILE A 3 1.12 -12.67 -1.63
C ILE A 3 0.13 -13.83 -1.42
N LYS A 4 0.14 -14.48 -0.25
CA LYS A 4 -0.78 -15.59 0.03
C LYS A 4 -2.24 -15.15 0.04
N THR A 5 -2.53 -13.95 0.57
CA THR A 5 -3.87 -13.37 0.54
C THR A 5 -4.32 -13.12 -0.90
N ILE A 6 -3.47 -12.50 -1.73
CA ILE A 6 -3.76 -12.27 -3.14
C ILE A 6 -3.99 -13.60 -3.88
N GLN A 7 -3.13 -14.60 -3.65
CA GLN A 7 -3.28 -15.95 -4.24
C GLN A 7 -4.63 -16.57 -3.91
N THR A 8 -5.08 -16.45 -2.65
CA THR A 8 -6.37 -16.98 -2.23
C THR A 8 -7.51 -16.33 -2.99
N TYR A 9 -7.55 -14.99 -3.02
CA TYR A 9 -8.64 -14.27 -3.70
C TYR A 9 -8.60 -14.43 -5.23
N ALA A 10 -7.41 -14.31 -5.83
CA ALA A 10 -7.21 -14.49 -7.27
C ALA A 10 -7.65 -15.87 -7.75
N GLY A 11 -7.32 -16.93 -6.99
CA GLY A 11 -7.69 -18.30 -7.33
C GLY A 11 -9.20 -18.52 -7.44
N TYR A 12 -10.01 -17.90 -6.57
CA TYR A 12 -11.47 -17.98 -6.65
C TYR A 12 -12.07 -17.25 -7.88
N HIS A 13 -11.32 -16.34 -8.46
CA HIS A 13 -11.73 -15.59 -9.67
C HIS A 13 -11.08 -16.12 -10.94
N GLY A 14 -10.30 -17.22 -10.87
CA GLY A 14 -9.59 -17.76 -12.00
C GLY A 14 -8.48 -16.85 -12.54
N ILE A 15 -7.96 -15.96 -11.69
CA ILE A 15 -6.85 -15.05 -12.04
C ILE A 15 -5.54 -15.75 -11.70
N GLU A 16 -4.68 -15.88 -12.67
CA GLU A 16 -3.33 -16.41 -12.48
C GLU A 16 -2.42 -15.35 -11.89
N LEU A 17 -1.54 -15.74 -10.97
CA LEU A 17 -0.60 -14.86 -10.30
C LEU A 17 0.83 -15.28 -10.63
N ALA A 18 1.54 -14.47 -11.40
CA ALA A 18 2.97 -14.59 -11.63
C ALA A 18 3.75 -13.81 -10.54
N LEU A 19 4.82 -14.42 -10.03
CA LEU A 19 5.69 -13.77 -9.04
C LEU A 19 6.95 -13.25 -9.72
N VAL A 20 7.15 -11.95 -9.67
CA VAL A 20 8.40 -11.31 -10.12
C VAL A 20 9.49 -11.57 -9.08
N PRO A 21 10.64 -12.13 -9.47
CA PRO A 21 11.74 -12.38 -8.53
C PRO A 21 12.39 -11.09 -8.06
N CYS A 22 12.99 -11.16 -6.87
CA CYS A 22 13.84 -10.08 -6.35
C CYS A 22 15.30 -10.31 -6.77
N LYS A 23 16.01 -9.22 -7.03
CA LYS A 23 17.46 -9.18 -7.22
C LYS A 23 18.05 -8.22 -6.18
N ASP A 24 19.02 -8.68 -5.41
CA ASP A 24 19.63 -7.91 -4.32
C ASP A 24 18.63 -7.30 -3.35
N GLY A 25 17.58 -8.06 -3.01
CA GLY A 25 16.55 -7.66 -2.09
C GLY A 25 15.46 -6.73 -2.66
N GLN A 26 15.58 -6.24 -3.89
CA GLN A 26 14.60 -5.37 -4.57
C GLN A 26 13.87 -6.10 -5.69
N THR A 27 12.69 -5.61 -6.06
CA THR A 27 11.96 -6.11 -7.23
C THR A 27 12.79 -5.95 -8.49
N CYS A 28 12.97 -7.02 -9.27
CA CYS A 28 13.78 -7.00 -10.48
C CYS A 28 13.02 -6.35 -11.65
N PRO A 29 13.38 -5.13 -12.12
CA PRO A 29 12.66 -4.47 -13.21
C PRO A 29 12.72 -5.24 -14.53
N ASP A 30 13.88 -5.82 -14.87
CA ASP A 30 14.04 -6.61 -16.10
C ASP A 30 13.20 -7.89 -16.06
N CYS A 31 13.11 -8.52 -14.88
CA CYS A 31 12.27 -9.69 -14.69
C CYS A 31 10.78 -9.34 -14.81
N MET A 32 10.36 -8.17 -14.31
CA MET A 32 9.01 -7.67 -14.47
C MET A 32 8.68 -7.45 -15.95
N LYS A 33 9.55 -6.75 -16.69
CA LYS A 33 9.36 -6.54 -18.13
C LYS A 33 9.30 -7.86 -18.91
N ALA A 34 10.11 -8.84 -18.53
CA ALA A 34 10.08 -10.16 -19.14
C ALA A 34 8.78 -10.92 -18.86
N GLU A 35 8.16 -10.73 -17.69
CA GLU A 35 6.83 -11.31 -17.39
C GLU A 35 5.73 -10.57 -18.14
N LEU A 36 5.78 -9.25 -18.20
CA LEU A 36 4.81 -8.44 -18.99
C LEU A 36 4.78 -8.86 -20.46
N ALA A 37 5.96 -9.08 -21.06
CA ALA A 37 6.08 -9.47 -22.47
C ALA A 37 5.57 -10.88 -22.79
N LYS A 38 5.39 -11.75 -21.80
CA LYS A 38 4.95 -13.14 -22.02
C LYS A 38 3.44 -13.31 -22.07
N ASN A 39 2.69 -12.48 -21.37
CA ASN A 39 1.32 -12.73 -21.01
C ASN A 39 0.45 -11.48 -21.14
N ASP A 40 -0.85 -11.70 -21.26
CA ASP A 40 -1.87 -10.67 -21.10
C ASP A 40 -1.99 -10.31 -19.61
N VAL A 41 -1.15 -9.41 -19.15
CA VAL A 41 -1.04 -9.01 -17.72
C VAL A 41 -2.02 -7.91 -17.41
N ALA A 42 -3.04 -8.19 -16.60
CA ALA A 42 -4.03 -7.20 -16.17
C ALA A 42 -3.45 -6.10 -15.27
N GLY A 43 -2.40 -6.40 -14.52
CA GLY A 43 -1.74 -5.41 -13.66
C GLY A 43 -0.60 -5.99 -12.84
N VAL A 44 0.19 -5.08 -12.27
CA VAL A 44 1.35 -5.39 -11.44
C VAL A 44 1.18 -4.75 -10.07
N ILE A 45 1.46 -5.51 -9.01
CA ILE A 45 1.42 -5.03 -7.63
C ILE A 45 2.84 -5.00 -7.09
N VAL A 46 3.30 -3.82 -6.67
CA VAL A 46 4.66 -3.62 -6.12
C VAL A 46 4.57 -2.88 -4.79
N PRO A 47 5.32 -3.27 -3.76
CA PRO A 47 5.39 -2.49 -2.53
C PRO A 47 6.31 -1.28 -2.68
N SER A 48 6.02 -0.16 -2.00
CA SER A 48 6.97 0.95 -1.86
C SER A 48 8.08 0.64 -0.86
N ILE A 49 7.77 -0.12 0.17
CA ILE A 49 8.72 -0.69 1.11
C ILE A 49 8.47 -2.19 1.13
N ASN A 50 9.49 -2.97 0.84
CA ASN A 50 9.34 -4.42 0.75
C ASN A 50 9.52 -5.12 2.11
N ARG A 51 9.39 -6.45 2.11
CA ARG A 51 9.47 -7.27 3.34
C ARG A 51 10.83 -7.25 4.05
N TYR A 52 11.87 -6.71 3.41
CA TYR A 52 13.19 -6.55 3.99
C TYR A 52 13.42 -5.16 4.58
N GLY A 53 12.39 -4.28 4.50
CA GLY A 53 12.48 -2.89 4.90
C GLY A 53 13.09 -1.98 3.84
N ILE A 54 13.50 -2.53 2.71
CA ILE A 54 14.15 -1.79 1.62
C ILE A 54 13.11 -0.90 0.92
N VAL A 55 13.48 0.35 0.71
CA VAL A 55 12.71 1.29 -0.12
C VAL A 55 12.94 0.93 -1.59
N GLU A 56 11.87 0.59 -2.31
CA GLU A 56 11.92 0.24 -3.72
C GLU A 56 12.10 1.49 -4.59
N ASP A 57 12.92 1.39 -5.61
CA ASP A 57 12.99 2.38 -6.69
C ASP A 57 12.05 1.95 -7.82
N LEU A 58 10.93 2.66 -7.94
CA LEU A 58 9.87 2.35 -8.91
C LEU A 58 10.01 3.15 -10.22
N THR A 59 11.20 3.72 -10.47
CA THR A 59 11.46 4.44 -11.72
C THR A 59 11.28 3.55 -12.94
N GLY A 60 10.47 3.98 -13.89
CA GLY A 60 10.19 3.24 -15.14
C GLY A 60 9.19 2.09 -15.00
N PHE A 61 8.64 1.84 -13.81
CA PHE A 61 7.64 0.79 -13.61
C PHE A 61 6.31 1.17 -14.26
N ALA A 62 5.82 2.38 -14.01
CA ALA A 62 4.55 2.83 -14.57
C ALA A 62 4.56 2.80 -16.11
N GLU A 63 5.62 3.34 -16.70
CA GLU A 63 5.79 3.35 -18.15
C GLU A 63 5.75 1.93 -18.73
N ALA A 64 6.55 1.02 -18.19
CA ALA A 64 6.62 -0.35 -18.69
C ALA A 64 5.30 -1.11 -18.53
N ILE A 65 4.58 -0.89 -17.43
CA ILE A 65 3.29 -1.53 -17.18
C ILE A 65 2.21 -0.98 -18.11
N HIS A 66 2.16 0.34 -18.28
CA HIS A 66 1.15 0.99 -19.11
C HIS A 66 1.37 0.75 -20.60
N GLU A 67 2.61 0.61 -21.07
CA GLU A 67 2.92 0.23 -22.46
C GLU A 67 2.29 -1.11 -22.85
N GLU A 68 2.21 -2.04 -21.92
CA GLU A 68 1.56 -3.35 -22.10
C GLU A 68 0.05 -3.34 -21.73
N GLY A 69 -0.53 -2.18 -21.45
CA GLY A 69 -1.95 -2.01 -21.10
C GLY A 69 -2.33 -2.47 -19.69
N GLY A 70 -1.36 -2.76 -18.85
CA GLY A 70 -1.56 -3.19 -17.46
C GLY A 70 -1.88 -2.04 -16.52
N ILE A 71 -2.38 -2.37 -15.31
CA ILE A 71 -2.65 -1.43 -14.20
C ILE A 71 -1.49 -1.50 -13.20
N PHE A 72 -0.94 -0.35 -12.83
CA PHE A 72 0.08 -0.26 -11.79
C PHE A 72 -0.57 -0.05 -10.40
N ILE A 73 -0.38 -1.02 -9.50
CA ILE A 73 -0.90 -1.00 -8.13
C ILE A 73 0.26 -0.90 -7.15
N GLU A 74 0.32 0.17 -6.38
CA GLU A 74 1.32 0.31 -5.32
C GLU A 74 0.73 -0.12 -3.97
N TYR A 75 1.42 -1.04 -3.30
CA TYR A 75 1.18 -1.38 -1.90
C TYR A 75 2.08 -0.52 -1.02
N CYS A 76 1.52 0.40 -0.24
CA CYS A 76 2.29 1.38 0.52
C CYS A 76 1.91 1.46 2.00
N ASP A 77 2.89 1.87 2.83
CA ASP A 77 2.68 2.31 4.19
C ASP A 77 2.25 3.78 4.17
N PRO A 78 1.02 4.12 4.58
CA PRO A 78 0.51 5.49 4.47
C PRO A 78 1.27 6.49 5.34
N SER A 79 1.86 6.08 6.46
CA SER A 79 2.72 6.94 7.28
C SER A 79 4.00 7.33 6.54
N ALA A 80 4.60 6.38 5.83
CA ALA A 80 5.84 6.60 5.08
C ALA A 80 5.69 7.63 3.94
N LEU A 81 4.47 7.83 3.44
CA LEU A 81 4.20 8.84 2.40
C LEU A 81 4.45 10.29 2.86
N ALA A 82 4.65 10.53 4.16
CA ALA A 82 5.10 11.82 4.67
C ALA A 82 6.57 12.14 4.33
N VAL A 83 7.38 11.15 3.93
CA VAL A 83 8.82 11.28 3.65
C VAL A 83 9.27 10.59 2.37
N LEU A 84 8.46 9.74 1.79
CA LEU A 84 8.72 9.05 0.52
C LEU A 84 7.83 9.62 -0.60
N LYS A 85 8.18 9.32 -1.85
CA LYS A 85 7.32 9.62 -2.99
C LYS A 85 5.97 8.92 -2.84
N THR A 86 4.93 9.63 -3.23
CA THR A 86 3.56 9.10 -3.23
C THR A 86 3.31 8.16 -4.41
N PRO A 87 2.32 7.26 -4.33
CA PRO A 87 1.92 6.42 -5.46
C PRO A 87 1.63 7.22 -6.75
N ALA A 88 1.03 8.41 -6.62
CA ALA A 88 0.75 9.27 -7.77
C ALA A 88 2.03 9.80 -8.43
N GLU A 89 3.07 10.13 -7.66
CA GLU A 89 4.38 10.56 -8.18
C GLU A 89 5.14 9.41 -8.87
N TRP A 90 4.88 8.18 -8.47
CA TRP A 90 5.37 6.97 -9.15
C TRP A 90 4.55 6.58 -10.38
N GLY A 91 3.41 7.25 -10.63
CA GLY A 91 2.51 6.95 -11.73
C GLY A 91 1.55 5.79 -11.47
N ALA A 92 1.38 5.36 -10.23
CA ALA A 92 0.45 4.29 -9.89
C ALA A 92 -1.02 4.67 -10.19
N ASP A 93 -1.80 3.70 -10.62
CA ASP A 93 -3.22 3.82 -10.91
C ASP A 93 -4.07 3.59 -9.66
N ILE A 94 -3.60 2.67 -8.83
CA ILE A 94 -4.25 2.28 -7.58
C ILE A 94 -3.20 2.22 -6.48
N ALA A 95 -3.53 2.77 -5.32
CA ALA A 95 -2.76 2.62 -4.09
C ALA A 95 -3.58 1.82 -3.08
N VAL A 96 -2.94 0.84 -2.44
CA VAL A 96 -3.54 0.02 -1.39
C VAL A 96 -2.59 -0.10 -0.21
N GLY A 97 -3.13 -0.32 0.96
CA GLY A 97 -2.31 -0.54 2.15
C GLY A 97 -3.15 -0.69 3.40
N ASP A 98 -2.46 -0.66 4.52
CA ASP A 98 -3.03 -0.78 5.85
C ASP A 98 -2.70 0.48 6.67
N GLY A 99 -3.68 0.99 7.39
CA GLY A 99 -3.56 2.21 8.20
C GLY A 99 -2.99 2.00 9.60
N GLN A 100 -2.46 0.82 9.92
CA GLN A 100 -1.92 0.54 11.26
C GLN A 100 -0.83 1.52 11.66
N SER A 101 0.03 1.93 10.73
CA SER A 101 1.12 2.89 10.96
C SER A 101 0.65 4.31 11.31
N LEU A 102 -0.64 4.61 11.15
CA LEU A 102 -1.27 5.87 11.52
C LEU A 102 -1.79 5.85 12.98
N GLY A 103 -0.93 5.44 13.90
CA GLY A 103 -1.17 5.48 15.34
C GLY A 103 -1.98 4.31 15.91
N VAL A 104 -2.35 3.32 15.10
CA VAL A 104 -3.09 2.15 15.59
C VAL A 104 -2.12 1.18 16.28
N PRO A 105 -2.39 0.74 17.53
CA PRO A 105 -1.54 -0.22 18.20
C PRO A 105 -1.59 -1.58 17.49
N MET A 106 -0.52 -2.36 17.59
CA MET A 106 -0.42 -3.69 16.93
C MET A 106 -1.44 -4.70 17.47
N SER A 107 -1.82 -4.61 18.74
CA SER A 107 -2.92 -5.36 19.39
C SER A 107 -3.01 -6.85 19.00
N PHE A 108 -1.85 -7.52 18.88
CA PHE A 108 -1.73 -8.95 18.53
C PHE A 108 -2.41 -9.35 17.20
N GLY A 109 -2.54 -8.45 16.25
CA GLY A 109 -3.07 -8.75 14.92
C GLY A 109 -4.36 -8.02 14.55
N GLY A 110 -4.67 -6.94 15.23
CA GLY A 110 -5.80 -6.10 14.84
C GLY A 110 -6.71 -5.67 16.01
N PRO A 111 -7.77 -4.92 15.72
CA PRO A 111 -8.25 -4.58 14.38
C PRO A 111 -7.37 -3.53 13.68
N TYR A 112 -7.32 -3.57 12.35
CA TYR A 112 -6.64 -2.59 11.51
C TYR A 112 -7.64 -1.95 10.53
N VAL A 113 -7.16 -1.07 9.66
CA VAL A 113 -7.99 -0.47 8.62
C VAL A 113 -7.26 -0.50 7.29
N GLY A 114 -7.85 -1.18 6.31
CA GLY A 114 -7.36 -1.14 4.94
C GLY A 114 -7.77 0.16 4.25
N PHE A 115 -6.97 0.64 3.33
CA PHE A 115 -7.34 1.73 2.45
C PHE A 115 -7.11 1.36 0.99
N MET A 116 -7.87 2.02 0.13
CA MET A 116 -7.71 1.96 -1.31
C MET A 116 -7.94 3.36 -1.89
N ALA A 117 -7.04 3.80 -2.74
CA ALA A 117 -7.20 5.00 -3.57
C ALA A 117 -6.97 4.65 -5.02
N CYS A 118 -7.58 5.35 -5.95
CA CYS A 118 -7.38 5.11 -7.37
C CYS A 118 -7.51 6.40 -8.18
N ARG A 119 -7.04 6.36 -9.44
CA ARG A 119 -7.31 7.40 -10.42
C ARG A 119 -8.81 7.51 -10.69
N LYS A 120 -9.26 8.70 -11.09
CA LYS A 120 -10.68 9.03 -11.31
C LYS A 120 -11.40 8.06 -12.25
N GLU A 121 -10.72 7.55 -13.25
CA GLU A 121 -11.26 6.61 -14.23
C GLU A 121 -11.70 5.28 -13.63
N TYR A 122 -11.05 4.85 -12.53
CA TYR A 122 -11.37 3.59 -11.84
C TYR A 122 -12.39 3.75 -10.70
N VAL A 123 -12.79 4.97 -10.34
CA VAL A 123 -13.66 5.23 -9.18
C VAL A 123 -14.98 4.46 -9.23
N ARG A 124 -15.51 4.20 -10.42
CA ARG A 124 -16.74 3.42 -10.60
C ARG A 124 -16.55 1.92 -10.35
N LYS A 125 -15.31 1.44 -10.34
CA LYS A 125 -14.94 0.04 -10.08
C LYS A 125 -14.50 -0.20 -8.64
N LEU A 126 -14.28 0.86 -7.84
CA LEU A 126 -13.94 0.73 -6.42
C LEU A 126 -15.04 -0.04 -5.69
N PRO A 127 -14.70 -0.97 -4.79
CA PRO A 127 -15.66 -1.60 -3.89
C PRO A 127 -16.16 -0.62 -2.83
N GLY A 128 -17.30 -0.96 -2.19
CA GLY A 128 -17.83 -0.20 -1.06
C GLY A 128 -18.57 1.08 -1.46
N ARG A 129 -18.85 1.89 -0.46
CA ARG A 129 -19.57 3.15 -0.58
C ARG A 129 -18.60 4.30 -0.72
N ILE A 130 -18.99 5.30 -1.51
CA ILE A 130 -18.25 6.56 -1.65
C ILE A 130 -19.15 7.69 -1.17
N VAL A 131 -18.60 8.52 -0.28
CA VAL A 131 -19.28 9.72 0.21
C VAL A 131 -18.92 10.89 -0.69
N GLY A 132 -19.93 11.55 -1.24
CA GLY A 132 -19.79 12.77 -2.04
C GLY A 132 -20.09 14.02 -1.20
N GLU A 133 -19.33 15.08 -1.40
CA GLU A 133 -19.64 16.39 -0.87
C GLU A 133 -20.67 17.08 -1.78
N THR A 134 -21.67 17.71 -1.17
CA THR A 134 -22.72 18.47 -1.87
C THR A 134 -23.18 19.63 -0.99
N ARG A 135 -24.24 20.33 -1.43
CA ARG A 135 -24.90 21.38 -0.66
C ARG A 135 -26.36 21.04 -0.48
N ASP A 136 -26.91 21.38 0.69
CA ASP A 136 -28.35 21.26 0.96
C ASP A 136 -29.15 22.39 0.28
N THR A 137 -30.45 22.37 0.43
CA THR A 137 -31.38 23.39 -0.14
C THR A 137 -31.12 24.79 0.39
N GLN A 138 -30.39 24.92 1.50
CA GLN A 138 -30.02 26.20 2.11
C GLN A 138 -28.56 26.60 1.76
N GLY A 139 -27.90 25.87 0.85
CA GLY A 139 -26.54 26.16 0.43
C GLY A 139 -25.44 25.71 1.41
N ARG A 140 -25.78 25.02 2.53
CA ARG A 140 -24.82 24.55 3.53
C ARG A 140 -24.12 23.29 3.03
N ARG A 141 -22.83 23.17 3.32
CA ARG A 141 -22.02 21.98 3.02
C ARG A 141 -22.63 20.75 3.71
N CYS A 142 -22.87 19.71 2.94
CA CYS A 142 -23.34 18.43 3.45
C CYS A 142 -22.72 17.26 2.66
N PHE A 143 -22.94 16.05 3.13
CA PHE A 143 -22.41 14.83 2.54
C PHE A 143 -23.51 13.84 2.25
N CYS A 144 -23.40 13.11 1.15
CA CYS A 144 -24.34 12.06 0.79
C CYS A 144 -23.59 10.82 0.31
N LEU A 145 -24.22 9.66 0.49
CA LEU A 145 -23.71 8.40 -0.04
C LEU A 145 -23.92 8.38 -1.57
N THR A 146 -22.84 8.09 -2.29
CA THR A 146 -22.84 7.94 -3.74
C THR A 146 -22.35 6.55 -4.14
N LEU A 147 -22.63 6.14 -5.39
CA LEU A 147 -22.17 4.88 -5.97
C LEU A 147 -22.44 3.63 -5.11
N GLN A 148 -23.48 3.67 -4.28
CA GLN A 148 -23.82 2.58 -3.34
C GLN A 148 -24.49 1.37 -4.00
N ALA A 149 -24.96 1.47 -5.25
CA ALA A 149 -25.65 0.39 -5.96
C ALA A 149 -24.73 -0.81 -6.36
N ARG A 150 -23.53 -0.88 -5.83
CA ARG A 150 -22.52 -1.93 -6.10
C ARG A 150 -22.44 -2.98 -5.00
N GLU A 151 -23.12 -2.77 -3.89
CA GLU A 151 -23.03 -3.61 -2.71
C GLU A 151 -23.85 -4.90 -2.84
N GLN A 152 -23.44 -5.91 -2.09
CA GLN A 152 -24.01 -7.26 -2.14
C GLN A 152 -25.51 -7.30 -1.86
N HIS A 153 -26.00 -6.52 -0.89
CA HIS A 153 -27.43 -6.47 -0.56
C HIS A 153 -28.32 -5.86 -1.66
N ILE A 154 -27.71 -5.15 -2.62
CA ILE A 154 -28.38 -4.59 -3.81
C ILE A 154 -28.13 -5.46 -5.05
N ARG A 155 -26.86 -5.76 -5.34
CA ARG A 155 -26.44 -6.43 -6.57
C ARG A 155 -26.36 -7.95 -6.46
N ARG A 156 -26.41 -8.49 -5.22
CA ARG A 156 -26.32 -9.92 -4.94
C ARG A 156 -25.07 -10.54 -5.59
N GLU A 157 -25.21 -11.56 -6.43
CA GLU A 157 -24.13 -12.24 -7.15
C GLU A 157 -23.35 -11.32 -8.12
N LYS A 158 -23.94 -10.19 -8.50
CA LYS A 158 -23.31 -9.18 -9.39
C LYS A 158 -22.60 -8.06 -8.64
N ALA A 159 -22.44 -8.19 -7.31
CA ALA A 159 -21.72 -7.21 -6.53
C ALA A 159 -20.24 -7.19 -6.89
N THR A 160 -19.64 -6.01 -6.92
CA THR A 160 -18.20 -5.83 -7.16
C THR A 160 -17.35 -6.40 -6.03
N SER A 161 -17.91 -6.46 -4.81
CA SER A 161 -17.25 -6.94 -3.61
C SER A 161 -18.26 -7.51 -2.62
N ASN A 162 -17.82 -8.48 -1.81
CA ASN A 162 -18.59 -9.05 -0.70
C ASN A 162 -18.37 -8.29 0.62
N ILE A 163 -17.74 -7.12 0.59
CA ILE A 163 -17.58 -6.27 1.78
C ILE A 163 -18.95 -5.78 2.21
N CYS A 164 -19.39 -6.23 3.38
CA CYS A 164 -20.68 -5.84 3.96
C CYS A 164 -20.54 -4.58 4.83
N SER A 165 -19.53 -4.56 5.69
CA SER A 165 -19.21 -3.44 6.57
C SER A 165 -17.73 -3.08 6.45
N ASN A 166 -17.41 -1.90 6.93
CA ASN A 166 -16.04 -1.38 6.93
C ASN A 166 -15.53 -1.24 8.38
N GLU A 167 -14.23 -1.01 8.52
CA GLU A 167 -13.57 -0.70 9.79
C GLU A 167 -13.79 0.78 10.19
N SER A 168 -15.04 1.23 10.28
CA SER A 168 -15.37 2.65 10.46
C SER A 168 -14.80 3.24 11.75
N LEU A 169 -14.77 2.48 12.85
CA LEU A 169 -14.16 2.92 14.10
C LEU A 169 -12.65 3.14 13.94
N MET A 170 -11.96 2.23 13.26
CA MET A 170 -10.52 2.38 13.01
C MET A 170 -10.26 3.50 11.99
N ALA A 171 -11.12 3.68 11.00
CA ALA A 171 -11.05 4.83 10.09
C ALA A 171 -11.21 6.16 10.83
N LEU A 172 -12.11 6.24 11.81
CA LEU A 172 -12.24 7.42 12.68
C LEU A 172 -10.97 7.62 13.52
N TYR A 173 -10.44 6.54 14.09
CA TYR A 173 -9.21 6.59 14.90
C TYR A 173 -8.04 7.20 14.11
N VAL A 174 -7.74 6.68 12.91
CA VAL A 174 -6.65 7.20 12.08
C VAL A 174 -6.92 8.62 11.59
N THR A 175 -8.19 8.97 11.36
CA THR A 175 -8.58 10.34 10.99
C THR A 175 -8.26 11.33 12.12
N VAL A 176 -8.59 10.98 13.36
CA VAL A 176 -8.25 11.79 14.54
C VAL A 176 -6.73 11.90 14.71
N TYR A 177 -6.02 10.77 14.61
CA TYR A 177 -4.56 10.74 14.68
C TYR A 177 -3.92 11.69 13.64
N MET A 178 -4.29 11.55 12.36
CA MET A 178 -3.76 12.40 11.30
C MET A 178 -4.11 13.90 11.52
N SER A 179 -5.31 14.18 12.02
CA SER A 179 -5.74 15.56 12.30
C SER A 179 -4.94 16.20 13.44
N LEU A 180 -4.60 15.43 14.47
CA LEU A 180 -3.79 15.89 15.61
C LEU A 180 -2.32 16.05 15.22
N MET A 181 -1.77 15.10 14.50
CA MET A 181 -0.36 15.12 14.08
C MET A 181 -0.08 16.19 13.02
N GLY A 182 -0.98 16.31 12.07
CA GLY A 182 -0.79 17.15 10.89
C GLY A 182 0.42 16.74 10.05
N PRO A 183 0.72 17.46 8.95
CA PRO A 183 1.84 17.10 8.06
C PRO A 183 3.20 17.09 8.78
N LYS A 184 3.42 18.05 9.68
CA LYS A 184 4.68 18.16 10.44
C LYS A 184 4.87 16.99 11.40
N GLY A 185 3.82 16.61 12.14
CA GLY A 185 3.89 15.51 13.09
C GLY A 185 4.08 14.16 12.38
N LEU A 186 3.40 13.92 11.27
CA LEU A 186 3.59 12.71 10.47
C LEU A 186 5.03 12.59 9.95
N LYS A 187 5.59 13.70 9.45
CA LYS A 187 6.99 13.73 9.04
C LYS A 187 7.93 13.47 10.23
N GLU A 188 7.73 14.14 11.36
CA GLU A 188 8.57 13.99 12.55
C GLU A 188 8.58 12.56 13.09
N VAL A 189 7.44 11.86 13.10
CA VAL A 189 7.37 10.45 13.49
C VAL A 189 8.25 9.58 12.59
N ASN A 190 8.22 9.81 11.28
CA ASN A 190 9.05 9.06 10.35
C ASN A 190 10.54 9.44 10.47
N ASP A 191 10.88 10.71 10.62
CA ASP A 191 12.26 11.16 10.84
C ASP A 191 12.86 10.53 12.12
N ARG A 192 12.10 10.49 13.21
CA ARG A 192 12.54 9.85 14.47
C ARG A 192 12.68 8.34 14.32
N SER A 193 11.73 7.69 13.64
CA SER A 193 11.79 6.25 13.38
C SER A 193 12.99 5.89 12.51
N TYR A 194 13.26 6.68 11.48
CA TYR A 194 14.44 6.57 10.64
C TYR A 194 15.72 6.68 11.47
N ALA A 195 15.87 7.77 12.22
CA ALA A 195 17.06 8.00 13.03
C ALA A 195 17.30 6.88 14.05
N ALA A 196 16.25 6.39 14.72
CA ALA A 196 16.36 5.31 15.69
C ALA A 196 16.73 3.97 15.03
N ALA A 197 16.15 3.65 13.87
CA ALA A 197 16.44 2.41 13.15
C ALA A 197 17.88 2.41 12.61
N HIS A 198 18.33 3.51 12.02
CA HIS A 198 19.70 3.64 11.52
C HIS A 198 20.72 3.63 12.65
N TYR A 199 20.43 4.29 13.77
CA TYR A 199 21.29 4.19 14.97
C TYR A 199 21.42 2.74 15.46
N LEU A 200 20.30 2.01 15.58
CA LEU A 200 20.33 0.62 16.02
C LEU A 200 21.09 -0.26 15.02
N HIS A 201 20.87 -0.08 13.72
CA HIS A 201 21.58 -0.78 12.66
C HIS A 201 23.10 -0.61 12.80
N ASP A 202 23.55 0.64 12.90
CA ASP A 202 24.99 0.97 12.99
C ASP A 202 25.62 0.42 14.28
N GLU A 203 24.91 0.53 15.43
CA GLU A 203 25.42 -0.01 16.70
C GLU A 203 25.52 -1.55 16.67
N LEU A 204 24.58 -2.23 16.04
CA LEU A 204 24.65 -3.69 15.88
C LEU A 204 25.84 -4.11 15.00
N LEU A 205 26.10 -3.42 13.90
CA LEU A 205 27.27 -3.67 13.05
C LEU A 205 28.58 -3.44 13.78
N LYS A 206 28.69 -2.38 14.58
CA LYS A 206 29.87 -2.09 15.42
C LYS A 206 30.21 -3.20 16.40
N THR A 207 29.27 -4.02 16.79
CA THR A 207 29.53 -5.16 17.67
C THR A 207 30.40 -6.24 17.03
N GLY A 208 30.50 -6.25 15.70
CA GLY A 208 31.17 -7.32 14.95
C GLY A 208 30.44 -8.67 14.96
N LYS A 209 29.23 -8.73 15.54
CA LYS A 209 28.42 -9.95 15.64
C LYS A 209 27.38 -10.09 14.54
N PHE A 210 27.20 -9.05 13.75
CA PHE A 210 26.24 -8.99 12.66
C PHE A 210 26.90 -8.49 11.37
N ALA A 211 26.42 -8.96 10.25
CA ALA A 211 26.77 -8.46 8.94
C ALA A 211 25.53 -7.95 8.22
N GLU A 212 25.71 -6.96 7.39
CA GLU A 212 24.71 -6.45 6.47
C GLU A 212 24.32 -7.53 5.45
N VAL A 213 23.03 -7.61 5.13
CA VAL A 213 22.51 -8.55 4.11
C VAL A 213 22.31 -7.84 2.79
N PHE A 214 21.85 -6.59 2.83
CA PHE A 214 21.55 -5.76 1.66
C PHE A 214 22.15 -4.37 1.84
N ASP A 215 22.99 -3.93 0.92
CA ASP A 215 23.46 -2.54 0.82
C ASP A 215 22.40 -1.73 0.03
N LYS A 216 21.27 -1.45 0.71
CA LYS A 216 20.10 -0.77 0.11
C LYS A 216 19.49 0.22 1.09
N PRO A 217 18.89 1.32 0.59
CA PRO A 217 18.21 2.27 1.45
C PRO A 217 17.02 1.63 2.15
N PHE A 218 16.90 1.84 3.47
CA PHE A 218 15.76 1.42 4.26
C PHE A 218 15.20 2.60 5.07
N LEU A 219 13.92 2.53 5.44
CA LEU A 219 13.30 3.60 6.20
C LEU A 219 13.39 3.35 7.71
N LYS A 220 12.75 2.30 8.21
CA LYS A 220 12.64 2.01 9.65
C LYS A 220 12.73 0.52 10.00
N GLU A 221 12.92 -0.31 9.01
CA GLU A 221 13.10 -1.76 9.13
C GLU A 221 14.30 -2.19 8.31
N PHE A 222 15.06 -3.17 8.80
CA PHE A 222 16.26 -3.67 8.14
C PHE A 222 16.51 -5.15 8.48
N VAL A 223 17.38 -5.79 7.73
CA VAL A 223 17.77 -7.19 7.93
C VAL A 223 19.27 -7.28 8.13
N LEU A 224 19.69 -7.89 9.22
CA LEU A 224 21.07 -8.25 9.50
C LEU A 224 21.21 -9.76 9.64
N LYS A 225 22.36 -10.30 9.26
CA LYS A 225 22.74 -11.70 9.44
C LYS A 225 23.63 -11.83 10.67
N PRO A 226 23.31 -12.68 11.68
CA PRO A 226 24.21 -12.97 12.78
C PRO A 226 25.44 -13.71 12.26
N LEU A 227 26.60 -13.32 12.76
CA LEU A 227 27.89 -14.00 12.55
C LEU A 227 28.09 -14.96 13.72
N MET A 228 27.97 -16.26 13.48
CA MET A 228 28.26 -17.31 14.48
C MET A 228 29.73 -17.68 14.43
#